data_e310d1884f5d6567b6618ea485e8f964
#
_entry.id   e310d1884f5d6567b6618ea485e8f964
#
_cell.length_a   1.000
_cell.length_b   1.000
_cell.length_c   1.000
_cell.angle_alpha   90.00
_cell.angle_beta   90.00
_cell.angle_gamma   90.00
#
_symmetry.space_group_name_H-M   'P 1'
#
loop_
_entity.id
_entity.type
_entity.pdbx_description
1 polymer ?
#
loop_
_entity_poly.entity_id
_entity_poly.type
_entity_poly.pdbx_seq_one_letter_code
_entity_poly.pdbx_strand_id
1 'polypeptide(L)'
;FAFTNQNGKKVTNKDYEGKIYVADFFFTTCQTICPKMTDNMVWLQDKIKDNPKVKLLSHSVFPDEDTVEVLKKYAKEKGVIDEKWNLVTGNQNDIYKIARQSYLVVKTGKPEEMYDMVHTENFVLVDQKGRIRGFYNGLNIDKNVKDEKNLTQLLEDIEFLSEKD
;
A
#
# COMPACT_ATOMS: atom_id res chain seq x y z
N PHE A 1 5.11 -13.35 -1.07
CA PHE A 1 5.61 -12.51 -2.16
C PHE A 1 7.10 -12.24 -2.04
N ALA A 2 7.72 -11.81 -3.14
CA ALA A 2 9.10 -11.37 -3.16
C ALA A 2 9.24 -10.25 -4.20
N PHE A 3 9.58 -9.06 -3.73
CA PHE A 3 9.73 -7.87 -4.58
C PHE A 3 11.00 -7.12 -4.20
N THR A 4 11.33 -6.07 -4.94
CA THR A 4 12.50 -5.23 -4.69
C THR A 4 12.04 -3.82 -4.30
N ASN A 5 12.60 -3.26 -3.24
CA ASN A 5 12.19 -1.95 -2.76
C ASN A 5 13.01 -0.80 -3.38
N GLN A 6 12.73 0.42 -2.94
CA GLN A 6 13.38 1.64 -3.43
C GLN A 6 14.89 1.68 -3.19
N ASN A 7 15.41 0.82 -2.35
CA ASN A 7 16.84 0.73 -2.06
C ASN A 7 17.51 -0.49 -2.71
N GLY A 8 16.79 -1.17 -3.61
CA GLY A 8 17.29 -2.36 -4.29
C GLY A 8 17.33 -3.61 -3.41
N LYS A 9 16.70 -3.56 -2.24
CA LYS A 9 16.67 -4.68 -1.31
C LYS A 9 15.43 -5.54 -1.53
N LYS A 10 15.58 -6.85 -1.34
CA LYS A 10 14.49 -7.79 -1.46
C LYS A 10 13.54 -7.66 -0.27
N VAL A 11 12.24 -7.57 -0.57
CA VAL A 11 11.16 -7.53 0.42
C VAL A 11 10.27 -8.75 0.23
N THR A 12 10.03 -9.48 1.30
CA THR A 12 9.23 -10.71 1.28
C THR A 12 8.17 -10.67 2.38
N ASN A 13 7.30 -11.68 2.39
CA ASN A 13 6.31 -11.87 3.46
C ASN A 13 6.95 -11.82 4.85
N LYS A 14 8.19 -12.29 4.99
CA LYS A 14 8.88 -12.33 6.27
C LYS A 14 9.12 -10.94 6.87
N ASP A 15 9.32 -9.93 6.02
CA ASP A 15 9.52 -8.56 6.47
C ASP A 15 8.27 -7.96 7.10
N TYR A 16 7.11 -8.51 6.79
CA TYR A 16 5.81 -8.06 7.29
C TYR A 16 5.15 -9.06 8.25
N GLU A 17 5.78 -10.19 8.48
CA GLU A 17 5.27 -11.22 9.39
C GLU A 17 5.20 -10.66 10.82
N GLY A 18 4.05 -10.84 11.46
CA GLY A 18 3.82 -10.32 12.81
C GLY A 18 3.60 -8.81 12.87
N LYS A 19 3.53 -8.13 11.73
CA LYS A 19 3.30 -6.69 11.65
C LYS A 19 1.90 -6.40 11.10
N ILE A 20 1.34 -5.29 11.57
CA ILE A 20 0.16 -4.69 10.94
C ILE A 20 0.69 -3.88 9.77
N TYR A 21 0.08 -3.99 8.58
CA TYR A 21 0.51 -3.13 7.49
C TYR A 21 -0.65 -2.67 6.63
N VAL A 22 -0.43 -1.55 5.98
CA VAL A 22 -1.37 -0.97 5.01
C VAL A 22 -0.72 -1.06 3.63
N ALA A 23 -1.43 -1.68 2.70
CA ALA A 23 -0.95 -1.88 1.33
C ALA A 23 -1.77 -1.06 0.35
N ASP A 24 -1.11 -0.57 -0.70
CA ASP A 24 -1.77 0.05 -1.84
C ASP A 24 -1.04 -0.27 -3.14
N PHE A 25 -1.62 0.19 -4.24
CA PHE A 25 -1.08 0.04 -5.58
C PHE A 25 -0.99 1.41 -6.22
N PHE A 26 0.11 1.69 -6.89
CA PHE A 26 0.39 3.02 -7.46
C PHE A 26 1.31 2.93 -8.67
N PHE A 27 1.55 4.04 -9.33
CA PHE A 27 2.66 4.22 -10.27
C PHE A 27 3.13 5.67 -10.27
N THR A 28 4.44 5.87 -10.42
CA THR A 28 5.05 7.20 -10.21
C THR A 28 4.63 8.24 -11.24
N THR A 29 4.27 7.82 -12.46
CA THR A 29 3.86 8.72 -13.54
C THR A 29 2.36 9.05 -13.53
N CYS A 30 1.59 8.51 -12.58
CA CYS A 30 0.18 8.84 -12.43
C CYS A 30 0.02 10.32 -12.06
N GLN A 31 -0.82 11.03 -12.79
CA GLN A 31 -1.07 12.46 -12.57
C GLN A 31 -2.46 12.75 -12.00
N THR A 32 -3.22 11.72 -11.66
CA THR A 32 -4.60 11.84 -11.18
C THR A 32 -4.70 11.49 -9.69
N ILE A 33 -5.11 10.27 -9.37
CA ILE A 33 -5.38 9.85 -7.99
C ILE A 33 -4.14 9.45 -7.20
N CYS A 34 -3.10 8.92 -7.88
CA CYS A 34 -1.92 8.39 -7.19
C CYS A 34 -1.14 9.44 -6.38
N PRO A 35 -0.92 10.68 -6.88
CA PRO A 35 -0.23 11.69 -6.08
C PRO A 35 -0.97 11.99 -4.77
N LYS A 36 -2.30 12.07 -4.82
CA LYS A 36 -3.10 12.33 -3.63
C LYS A 36 -3.11 11.12 -2.69
N MET A 37 -3.20 9.91 -3.23
CA MET A 37 -3.08 8.69 -2.42
C MET A 37 -1.72 8.60 -1.75
N THR A 38 -0.65 8.91 -2.47
CA THR A 38 0.69 8.91 -1.90
C THR A 38 0.83 9.95 -0.80
N ASP A 39 0.31 11.15 -1.00
CA ASP A 39 0.32 12.19 0.02
C ASP A 39 -0.48 11.77 1.26
N ASN A 40 -1.59 11.07 1.07
CA ASN A 40 -2.38 10.52 2.18
C ASN A 40 -1.64 9.37 2.87
N MET A 41 -0.86 8.58 2.14
CA MET A 41 0.00 7.56 2.73
C MET A 41 1.13 8.21 3.56
N VAL A 42 1.67 9.34 3.10
CA VAL A 42 2.63 10.14 3.89
C VAL A 42 1.98 10.64 5.18
N TRP A 43 0.75 11.13 5.10
CA TRP A 43 -0.04 11.52 6.28
C TRP A 43 -0.15 10.33 7.26
N LEU A 44 -0.49 9.16 6.74
CA LEU A 44 -0.61 7.95 7.57
C LEU A 44 0.74 7.57 8.18
N GLN A 45 1.83 7.64 7.41
CA GLN A 45 3.18 7.37 7.88
C GLN A 45 3.53 8.24 9.08
N ASP A 46 3.20 9.53 9.01
CA ASP A 46 3.44 10.46 10.11
C ASP A 46 2.69 10.05 11.38
N LYS A 47 1.48 9.55 11.24
CA LYS A 47 0.66 9.12 12.38
C LYS A 47 1.14 7.82 13.02
N ILE A 48 1.80 6.94 12.26
CA ILE A 48 2.21 5.62 12.73
C ILE A 48 3.72 5.46 12.88
N LYS A 49 4.50 6.48 12.60
CA LYS A 49 5.97 6.37 12.57
C LYS A 49 6.59 5.91 13.89
N ASP A 50 5.95 6.21 15.00
CA ASP A 50 6.43 5.83 16.33
C ASP A 50 5.88 4.48 16.80
N ASN A 51 5.03 3.83 16.03
CA ASN A 51 4.48 2.52 16.35
C ASN A 51 5.28 1.41 15.67
N PRO A 52 6.13 0.65 16.42
CA PRO A 52 6.98 -0.37 15.81
C PRO A 52 6.23 -1.57 15.25
N LYS A 53 4.95 -1.70 15.55
CA LYS A 53 4.12 -2.82 15.08
C LYS A 53 3.52 -2.58 13.69
N VAL A 54 3.63 -1.36 13.15
CA VAL A 54 2.93 -0.95 11.92
C VAL A 54 3.92 -0.59 10.82
N LYS A 55 3.64 -1.07 9.61
CA LYS A 55 4.40 -0.76 8.40
C LYS A 55 3.48 -0.42 7.24
N LEU A 56 4.06 0.13 6.18
CA LEU A 56 3.35 0.46 4.94
C LEU A 56 4.02 -0.26 3.76
N LEU A 57 3.22 -0.58 2.74
CA LEU A 57 3.70 -1.30 1.56
C LEU A 57 2.96 -0.81 0.31
N SER A 58 3.69 -0.20 -0.61
CA SER A 58 3.13 0.29 -1.87
C SER A 58 3.72 -0.48 -3.05
N HIS A 59 2.86 -1.04 -3.89
CA HIS A 59 3.25 -1.85 -5.05
C HIS A 59 3.12 -1.04 -6.33
N SER A 60 4.20 -0.97 -7.12
CA SER A 60 4.10 -0.37 -8.45
C SER A 60 3.35 -1.30 -9.40
N VAL A 61 2.35 -0.75 -10.09
CA VAL A 61 1.60 -1.50 -11.12
C VAL A 61 2.24 -1.40 -12.50
N PHE A 62 3.26 -0.57 -12.65
CA PHE A 62 4.07 -0.45 -13.89
C PHE A 62 5.56 -0.63 -13.58
N PRO A 63 5.98 -1.86 -13.21
CA PRO A 63 7.36 -2.08 -12.75
C PRO A 63 8.41 -1.83 -13.82
N ASP A 64 8.06 -1.91 -15.11
CA ASP A 64 9.00 -1.60 -16.19
C ASP A 64 9.37 -0.12 -16.23
N GLU A 65 8.45 0.77 -15.84
CA GLU A 65 8.70 2.21 -15.74
C GLU A 65 9.21 2.60 -14.36
N ASP A 66 8.69 1.97 -13.31
CA ASP A 66 9.05 2.25 -11.93
C ASP A 66 10.21 1.34 -11.50
N THR A 67 11.39 1.67 -11.99
CA THR A 67 12.63 0.98 -11.63
C THR A 67 13.02 1.34 -10.19
N VAL A 68 14.01 0.64 -9.64
CA VAL A 68 14.54 0.95 -8.31
C VAL A 68 15.01 2.41 -8.22
N GLU A 69 15.69 2.90 -9.25
CA GLU A 69 16.15 4.30 -9.29
C GLU A 69 15.00 5.30 -9.25
N VAL A 70 13.94 5.03 -10.02
CA VAL A 70 12.74 5.87 -10.06
C VAL A 70 12.04 5.85 -8.71
N LEU A 71 11.88 4.68 -8.11
CA LEU A 71 11.27 4.53 -6.80
C LEU A 71 12.07 5.23 -5.71
N LYS A 72 13.41 5.16 -5.78
CA LYS A 72 14.27 5.83 -4.81
C LYS A 72 14.10 7.35 -4.87
N LYS A 73 14.06 7.91 -6.07
CA LYS A 73 13.84 9.34 -6.27
C LYS A 73 12.46 9.74 -5.75
N TYR A 74 11.43 8.98 -6.07
CA TYR A 74 10.06 9.20 -5.63
C TYR A 74 9.95 9.14 -4.10
N ALA A 75 10.57 8.14 -3.48
CA ALA A 75 10.59 7.99 -2.03
C ALA A 75 11.23 9.20 -1.34
N LYS A 76 12.34 9.70 -1.91
CA LYS A 76 13.03 10.87 -1.39
C LYS A 76 12.17 12.12 -1.50
N GLU A 77 11.50 12.32 -2.63
CA GLU A 77 10.62 13.46 -2.86
C GLU A 77 9.42 13.46 -1.91
N LYS A 78 8.90 12.28 -1.59
CA LYS A 78 7.72 12.13 -0.72
C LYS A 78 8.04 12.00 0.77
N GLY A 79 9.31 11.88 1.14
CA GLY A 79 9.71 11.76 2.53
C GLY A 79 9.45 10.38 3.13
N VAL A 80 9.62 9.33 2.34
CA VAL A 80 9.41 7.95 2.79
C VAL A 80 10.48 7.57 3.81
N ILE A 81 10.04 7.01 4.95
CA ILE A 81 10.93 6.46 5.98
C ILE A 81 11.15 4.99 5.65
N ASP A 82 12.40 4.64 5.30
CA ASP A 82 12.74 3.32 4.76
C ASP A 82 12.37 2.15 5.69
N GLU A 83 12.48 2.34 7.00
CA GLU A 83 12.14 1.29 7.99
C GLU A 83 10.64 1.09 8.13
N LYS A 84 9.83 2.05 7.68
CA LYS A 84 8.37 2.03 7.82
C LYS A 84 7.66 1.65 6.54
N TRP A 85 8.18 2.09 5.41
CA TRP A 85 7.42 2.07 4.16
C TRP A 85 8.32 1.62 3.01
N ASN A 86 7.96 0.49 2.39
CA ASN A 86 8.61 0.00 1.19
C ASN A 86 7.77 0.34 -0.03
N LEU A 87 8.41 0.92 -1.04
CA LEU A 87 7.86 1.05 -2.39
C LEU A 87 8.48 -0.08 -3.21
N VAL A 88 7.67 -1.00 -3.68
CA VAL A 88 8.20 -2.22 -4.30
C VAL A 88 7.87 -2.30 -5.79
N THR A 89 8.81 -2.88 -6.53
CA THR A 89 8.69 -3.22 -7.94
C THR A 89 9.09 -4.68 -8.12
N GLY A 90 8.78 -5.25 -9.26
CA GLY A 90 9.10 -6.64 -9.56
C GLY A 90 8.42 -7.10 -10.83
N ASN A 91 8.05 -8.38 -10.89
CA ASN A 91 7.33 -8.93 -12.02
C ASN A 91 5.88 -8.43 -12.03
N GLN A 92 5.44 -7.83 -13.12
CA GLN A 92 4.09 -7.27 -13.23
C GLN A 92 3.00 -8.32 -13.00
N ASN A 93 3.18 -9.52 -13.51
CA ASN A 93 2.20 -10.61 -13.32
C ASN A 93 2.09 -11.00 -11.84
N ASP A 94 3.20 -11.01 -11.12
CA ASP A 94 3.22 -11.31 -9.69
C ASP A 94 2.52 -10.23 -8.88
N ILE A 95 2.70 -8.97 -9.26
CA ILE A 95 2.03 -7.84 -8.61
C ILE A 95 0.52 -7.93 -8.84
N TYR A 96 0.10 -8.18 -10.07
CA TYR A 96 -1.33 -8.34 -10.41
C TYR A 96 -1.94 -9.56 -9.71
N LYS A 97 -1.17 -10.65 -9.61
CA LYS A 97 -1.61 -11.85 -8.92
C LYS A 97 -1.87 -11.60 -7.43
N ILE A 98 -0.97 -10.89 -6.76
CA ILE A 98 -1.16 -10.59 -5.34
C ILE A 98 -2.35 -9.64 -5.13
N ALA A 99 -2.57 -8.70 -6.05
CA ALA A 99 -3.73 -7.82 -5.99
C ALA A 99 -5.04 -8.61 -6.09
N ARG A 100 -5.11 -9.57 -7.01
CA ARG A 100 -6.31 -10.38 -7.21
C ARG A 100 -6.54 -11.40 -6.11
N GLN A 101 -5.49 -12.12 -5.72
CA GLN A 101 -5.62 -13.29 -4.84
C GLN A 101 -5.47 -12.95 -3.36
N SER A 102 -4.55 -12.01 -3.04
CA SER A 102 -4.24 -11.71 -1.65
C SER A 102 -5.01 -10.52 -1.12
N TYR A 103 -5.18 -9.47 -1.93
CA TYR A 103 -5.81 -8.24 -1.47
C TYR A 103 -7.23 -8.01 -2.00
N LEU A 104 -7.71 -8.88 -2.90
CA LEU A 104 -9.06 -8.79 -3.48
C LEU A 104 -9.37 -7.42 -4.10
N VAL A 105 -8.33 -6.73 -4.58
CA VAL A 105 -8.47 -5.41 -5.21
C VAL A 105 -9.12 -5.52 -6.58
N VAL A 106 -8.91 -6.66 -7.27
CA VAL A 106 -9.53 -7.00 -8.56
C VAL A 106 -10.30 -8.30 -8.37
N LYS A 107 -11.54 -8.36 -8.86
CA LYS A 107 -12.46 -9.47 -8.60
C LYS A 107 -12.29 -10.66 -9.54
N THR A 108 -11.87 -10.44 -10.78
CA THR A 108 -11.66 -11.51 -11.77
C THR A 108 -10.28 -11.36 -12.42
N GLY A 109 -9.89 -12.29 -13.28
CA GLY A 109 -8.60 -12.22 -13.96
C GLY A 109 -8.66 -11.61 -15.35
N LYS A 110 -9.70 -10.85 -15.68
CA LYS A 110 -9.88 -10.28 -17.02
C LYS A 110 -8.98 -9.07 -17.24
N PRO A 111 -8.51 -8.82 -18.49
CA PRO A 111 -7.66 -7.66 -18.79
C PRO A 111 -8.25 -6.32 -18.38
N GLU A 112 -9.56 -6.15 -18.45
CA GLU A 112 -10.24 -4.93 -18.04
C GLU A 112 -10.02 -4.63 -16.55
N GLU A 113 -9.90 -5.66 -15.73
CA GLU A 113 -9.67 -5.50 -14.30
C GLU A 113 -8.24 -5.10 -13.99
N MET A 114 -7.28 -5.45 -14.84
CA MET A 114 -5.91 -4.97 -14.71
C MET A 114 -5.88 -3.45 -14.90
N TYR A 115 -6.69 -2.94 -15.83
CA TYR A 115 -6.85 -1.50 -16.02
C TYR A 115 -7.49 -0.87 -14.79
N ASP A 116 -8.49 -1.51 -14.22
CA ASP A 116 -9.19 -1.02 -13.01
C ASP A 116 -8.25 -0.98 -11.81
N MET A 117 -7.27 -1.88 -11.72
CA MET A 117 -6.28 -1.88 -10.65
C MET A 117 -5.43 -0.60 -10.66
N VAL A 118 -5.14 -0.04 -11.85
CA VAL A 118 -4.42 1.21 -12.00
C VAL A 118 -5.21 2.39 -11.41
N HIS A 119 -6.53 2.24 -11.35
CA HIS A 119 -7.45 3.27 -10.84
C HIS A 119 -8.00 2.95 -9.45
N THR A 120 -7.46 1.93 -8.76
CA THR A 120 -7.95 1.62 -7.42
C THR A 120 -7.63 2.75 -6.43
N GLU A 121 -8.60 3.09 -5.62
CA GLU A 121 -8.49 4.14 -4.59
C GLU A 121 -8.33 3.55 -3.19
N ASN A 122 -8.28 2.23 -3.07
CA ASN A 122 -8.35 1.58 -1.77
C ASN A 122 -6.98 1.34 -1.15
N PHE A 123 -6.89 1.62 0.15
CA PHE A 123 -5.85 1.08 1.01
C PHE A 123 -6.39 -0.19 1.68
N VAL A 124 -5.53 -1.18 1.83
CA VAL A 124 -5.89 -2.48 2.40
C VAL A 124 -5.17 -2.63 3.75
N LEU A 125 -5.94 -2.87 4.81
CA LEU A 125 -5.39 -3.12 6.14
C LEU A 125 -5.21 -4.63 6.36
N VAL A 126 -3.99 -5.03 6.71
CA VAL A 126 -3.64 -6.43 6.99
C VAL A 126 -3.13 -6.55 8.42
N ASP A 127 -3.62 -7.54 9.16
CA ASP A 127 -3.27 -7.74 10.57
C ASP A 127 -1.97 -8.52 10.75
N GLN A 128 -1.59 -8.75 12.01
CA GLN A 128 -0.35 -9.45 12.39
C GLN A 128 -0.31 -10.91 11.92
N LYS A 129 -1.47 -11.47 11.60
CA LYS A 129 -1.60 -12.86 11.13
C LYS A 129 -1.70 -12.95 9.62
N GLY A 130 -1.52 -11.82 8.91
CA GLY A 130 -1.60 -11.75 7.46
C GLY A 130 -3.02 -11.77 6.91
N ARG A 131 -4.03 -11.45 7.73
CA ARG A 131 -5.42 -11.44 7.31
C ARG A 131 -5.88 -10.03 6.98
N ILE A 132 -6.64 -9.89 5.89
CA ILE A 132 -7.23 -8.61 5.50
C ILE A 132 -8.32 -8.25 6.52
N ARG A 133 -8.21 -7.04 7.07
CA ARG A 133 -9.15 -6.52 8.07
C ARG A 133 -10.10 -5.47 7.52
N GLY A 134 -9.79 -4.87 6.39
CA GLY A 134 -10.67 -3.90 5.77
C GLY A 134 -10.07 -3.19 4.58
N PHE A 135 -10.94 -2.47 3.88
CA PHE A 135 -10.61 -1.62 2.74
C PHE A 135 -11.02 -0.19 3.08
N TYR A 136 -10.18 0.77 2.73
CA TYR A 136 -10.35 2.19 3.10
C TYR A 136 -10.11 3.05 1.89
N ASN A 137 -10.90 4.11 1.70
CA ASN A 137 -10.69 5.01 0.57
C ASN A 137 -9.41 5.84 0.78
N GLY A 138 -8.43 5.63 -0.08
CA GLY A 138 -7.12 6.30 0.01
C GLY A 138 -7.15 7.79 -0.33
N LEU A 139 -8.25 8.30 -0.86
CA LEU A 139 -8.43 9.71 -1.16
C LEU A 139 -9.17 10.47 -0.06
N ASN A 140 -9.68 9.78 0.94
CA ASN A 140 -10.59 10.35 1.91
C ASN A 140 -10.07 10.20 3.34
N ILE A 141 -9.57 11.29 3.93
CA ILE A 141 -9.03 11.26 5.29
C ILE A 141 -10.17 11.24 6.34
N ASP A 142 -11.13 12.15 6.25
CA ASP A 142 -12.08 12.38 7.33
C ASP A 142 -13.55 12.53 6.93
N LYS A 143 -13.87 12.45 5.63
CA LYS A 143 -15.26 12.59 5.19
C LYS A 143 -16.05 11.32 5.43
N ASN A 144 -17.25 11.47 5.97
CA ASN A 144 -18.19 10.37 6.10
C ASN A 144 -18.93 10.17 4.79
N VAL A 145 -18.60 9.10 4.10
CA VAL A 145 -19.27 8.70 2.86
C VAL A 145 -19.97 7.37 3.11
N LYS A 146 -21.20 7.25 2.67
CA LYS A 146 -21.98 6.02 2.86
C LYS A 146 -21.25 4.83 2.22
N ASP A 147 -21.13 3.74 3.00
CA ASP A 147 -20.50 2.48 2.58
C ASP A 147 -18.99 2.58 2.28
N GLU A 148 -18.35 3.69 2.64
CA GLU A 148 -16.91 3.86 2.50
C GLU A 148 -16.26 4.18 3.84
N LYS A 149 -15.21 3.46 4.19
CA LYS A 149 -14.38 3.78 5.36
C LYS A 149 -13.30 4.77 4.96
N ASN A 150 -13.15 5.82 5.75
CA ASN A 150 -12.12 6.85 5.54
C ASN A 150 -10.80 6.48 6.25
N LEU A 151 -9.77 7.30 6.07
CA LEU A 151 -8.45 7.05 6.63
C LEU A 151 -8.38 7.33 8.14
N THR A 152 -9.26 8.17 8.67
CA THR A 152 -9.37 8.34 10.12
C THR A 152 -9.86 7.03 10.77
N GLN A 153 -10.82 6.37 10.14
CA GLN A 153 -11.28 5.04 10.59
C GLN A 153 -10.15 4.02 10.46
N LEU A 154 -9.37 4.07 9.38
CA LEU A 154 -8.20 3.21 9.23
C LEU A 154 -7.24 3.37 10.40
N LEU A 155 -6.94 4.61 10.78
CA LEU A 155 -6.02 4.87 11.88
C LEU A 155 -6.56 4.31 13.21
N GLU A 156 -7.85 4.48 13.48
CA GLU A 156 -8.50 3.89 14.66
C GLU A 156 -8.41 2.37 14.66
N ASP A 157 -8.64 1.74 13.51
CA ASP A 157 -8.57 0.28 13.39
C ASP A 157 -7.14 -0.22 13.55
N ILE A 158 -6.14 0.52 13.08
CA ILE A 158 -4.72 0.20 13.32
C ILE A 158 -4.41 0.24 14.81
N GLU A 159 -4.84 1.28 15.50
CA GLU A 159 -4.62 1.40 16.95
C GLU A 159 -5.27 0.26 17.71
N PHE A 160 -6.49 -0.11 17.33
CA PHE A 160 -7.21 -1.25 17.93
C PHE A 160 -6.42 -2.55 17.73
N LEU A 161 -5.92 -2.82 16.53
CA LEU A 161 -5.12 -4.02 16.25
C LEU A 161 -3.76 -4.00 16.98
N SER A 162 -3.17 -2.81 17.17
CA SER A 162 -1.89 -2.66 17.85
C SER A 162 -1.98 -3.00 19.34
N GLU A 163 -3.15 -2.85 19.95
CA GLU A 163 -3.40 -3.20 21.36
C GLU A 163 -3.56 -4.71 21.55
N LYS A 164 -3.76 -5.45 20.47
CA LYS A 164 -3.87 -6.92 20.51
C LYS A 164 -2.51 -7.53 20.16
N ASP A 165 -2.10 -8.47 20.94
CA ASP A 165 -0.86 -9.22 20.68
C ASP A 165 -1.10 -10.42 19.76
#